data_783bc92de9e8ae662ef91c3a830f7fa0
#
_entry.id   783bc92de9e8ae662ef91c3a830f7fa0
#
_cell.length_a   1.000
_cell.length_b   1.000
_cell.length_c   1.000
_cell.angle_alpha   90.00
_cell.angle_beta   90.00
_cell.angle_gamma   90.00
#
_symmetry.space_group_name_H-M   'P 1'
#
loop_
_entity.id
_entity.type
_entity.pdbx_description
1 polymer ?
#
loop_
_entity_poly.entity_id
_entity_poly.type
_entity_poly.pdbx_seq_one_letter_code
_entity_poly.pdbx_strand_id
1 'polypeptide(L)'
;TRHCLSVFSLEYDRDMGPVPGTGFLEGMPDMECHFNMSDIRPSWEDGVGVVIGDLERNGEPVPLAPRTVLRNAVAAWESMGFKPKVGIELEAYLMEPDANGRWRPYDAPGSFVYGTGVRTDPKGIVQAIDETADRLGFRVESINGEFDMGQFEMTLEFDDAMQCADEVFLFKTMAMELASQKGHLLTFLPRPIPDYGGNGLHVNLSLEDDSGNNAMLDLSTPDGLSALAKFCIAGQLHHMPAMAVLCAPTANSYKR
;
A
#
# COMPACT_ATOMS: atom_id res chain seq x y z
N THR A 1 -12.76 -19.72 4.11
CA THR A 1 -12.76 -20.08 2.67
C THR A 1 -11.49 -20.83 2.32
N ARG A 2 -11.47 -21.53 1.16
CA ARG A 2 -10.27 -22.23 0.68
C ARG A 2 -9.79 -21.63 -0.63
N HIS A 3 -8.47 -21.54 -0.78
CA HIS A 3 -7.80 -20.98 -1.94
C HIS A 3 -6.58 -21.82 -2.27
N CYS A 4 -6.25 -21.92 -3.55
CA CYS A 4 -5.05 -22.64 -3.96
C CYS A 4 -3.79 -21.86 -3.58
N LEU A 5 -2.82 -22.54 -2.98
CA LEU A 5 -1.53 -21.96 -2.60
C LEU A 5 -0.70 -21.49 -3.81
N SER A 6 -1.03 -22.00 -5.01
CA SER A 6 -0.36 -21.62 -6.26
C SER A 6 -0.48 -20.13 -6.60
N VAL A 7 -1.38 -19.37 -5.96
CA VAL A 7 -1.45 -17.92 -6.12
C VAL A 7 -0.10 -17.24 -5.81
N PHE A 8 0.71 -17.81 -4.91
CA PHE A 8 2.06 -17.30 -4.59
C PHE A 8 3.12 -17.62 -5.65
N SER A 9 2.81 -18.47 -6.62
CA SER A 9 3.69 -18.79 -7.75
C SER A 9 3.26 -18.15 -9.06
N LEU A 10 2.15 -17.41 -9.09
CA LEU A 10 1.72 -16.70 -10.30
C LEU A 10 2.63 -15.50 -10.56
N GLU A 11 3.21 -15.47 -11.74
CA GLU A 11 3.95 -14.33 -12.26
C GLU A 11 3.00 -13.29 -12.90
N TYR A 12 3.55 -12.16 -13.26
CA TYR A 12 2.80 -11.04 -13.81
C TYR A 12 2.04 -11.37 -15.11
N ASP A 13 2.62 -12.23 -15.95
CA ASP A 13 2.04 -12.74 -17.20
C ASP A 13 1.09 -13.94 -16.99
N ARG A 14 0.83 -14.29 -15.73
CA ARG A 14 0.02 -15.43 -15.27
C ARG A 14 0.66 -16.81 -15.47
N ASP A 15 1.91 -16.86 -15.85
CA ASP A 15 2.68 -18.10 -15.77
C ASP A 15 2.99 -18.45 -14.32
N MET A 16 3.28 -19.72 -14.06
CA MET A 16 3.60 -20.19 -12.71
C MET A 16 5.11 -20.29 -12.53
N GLY A 17 5.64 -19.39 -11.68
CA GLY A 17 7.04 -19.43 -11.28
C GLY A 17 7.36 -20.60 -10.35
N PRO A 18 8.64 -20.98 -10.23
CA PRO A 18 9.07 -22.13 -9.45
C PRO A 18 9.16 -21.80 -7.94
N VAL A 19 8.04 -21.53 -7.28
CA VAL A 19 7.99 -21.34 -5.83
C VAL A 19 7.78 -22.69 -5.15
N PRO A 20 8.76 -23.20 -4.38
CA PRO A 20 8.68 -24.51 -3.75
C PRO A 20 7.44 -24.66 -2.85
N GLY A 21 6.78 -25.79 -2.93
CA GLY A 21 5.62 -26.11 -2.11
C GLY A 21 4.28 -25.58 -2.64
N THR A 22 4.24 -24.86 -3.77
CA THR A 22 3.02 -24.17 -4.23
C THR A 22 2.49 -24.61 -5.59
N GLY A 23 3.32 -25.30 -6.39
CA GLY A 23 3.07 -25.54 -7.80
C GLY A 23 2.39 -26.87 -8.15
N PHE A 24 2.42 -27.19 -9.43
CA PHE A 24 1.85 -28.42 -9.98
C PHE A 24 2.49 -29.70 -9.44
N LEU A 25 3.80 -29.68 -9.18
CA LEU A 25 4.53 -30.85 -8.68
C LEU A 25 4.10 -31.23 -7.27
N GLU A 26 3.61 -30.28 -6.49
CA GLU A 26 3.08 -30.46 -5.14
C GLU A 26 1.57 -30.72 -5.10
N GLY A 27 0.94 -30.85 -6.28
CA GLY A 27 -0.48 -31.13 -6.40
C GLY A 27 -1.39 -29.91 -6.17
N MET A 28 -0.86 -28.68 -6.31
CA MET A 28 -1.61 -27.43 -6.12
C MET A 28 -2.38 -27.41 -4.79
N PRO A 29 -1.70 -27.49 -3.66
CA PRO A 29 -2.37 -27.62 -2.36
C PRO A 29 -3.20 -26.40 -2.01
N ASP A 30 -4.28 -26.62 -1.26
CA ASP A 30 -5.12 -25.56 -0.72
C ASP A 30 -4.55 -24.96 0.57
N MET A 31 -4.90 -23.72 0.82
CA MET A 31 -4.82 -23.01 2.07
C MET A 31 -6.20 -22.54 2.50
N GLU A 32 -6.36 -22.26 3.76
CA GLU A 32 -7.60 -21.74 4.34
C GLU A 32 -7.45 -20.27 4.70
N CYS A 33 -8.46 -19.47 4.38
CA CYS A 33 -8.53 -18.07 4.78
C CYS A 33 -9.46 -17.96 6.00
N HIS A 34 -8.91 -17.51 7.11
CA HIS A 34 -9.58 -17.31 8.38
C HIS A 34 -9.75 -15.82 8.66
N PHE A 35 -10.92 -15.44 9.18
CA PHE A 35 -11.23 -14.08 9.61
C PHE A 35 -12.32 -14.12 10.69
N ASN A 36 -12.40 -13.08 11.52
CA ASN A 36 -13.52 -12.93 12.44
C ASN A 36 -14.68 -12.19 11.75
N MET A 37 -15.90 -12.58 12.06
CA MET A 37 -17.10 -11.91 11.54
C MET A 37 -17.18 -10.44 12.01
N SER A 38 -16.57 -10.10 13.15
CA SER A 38 -16.43 -8.74 13.65
C SER A 38 -15.53 -7.85 12.80
N ASP A 39 -14.64 -8.44 11.99
CA ASP A 39 -13.66 -7.70 11.18
C ASP A 39 -14.23 -7.31 9.81
N ILE A 40 -15.46 -7.79 9.50
CA ILE A 40 -16.15 -7.41 8.27
C ILE A 40 -16.59 -5.95 8.40
N ARG A 41 -16.17 -5.14 7.45
CA ARG A 41 -16.54 -3.73 7.33
C ARG A 41 -17.37 -3.49 6.05
N PRO A 42 -18.17 -2.42 5.98
CA PRO A 42 -18.86 -2.05 4.74
C PRO A 42 -17.86 -1.86 3.61
N SER A 43 -18.21 -2.36 2.42
CA SER A 43 -17.47 -2.10 1.19
C SER A 43 -17.91 -0.79 0.56
N TRP A 44 -17.17 -0.38 -0.48
CA TRP A 44 -17.56 0.73 -1.37
C TRP A 44 -18.70 0.35 -2.33
N GLU A 45 -19.07 -0.92 -2.39
CA GLU A 45 -20.24 -1.41 -3.10
C GLU A 45 -21.42 -1.61 -2.14
N ASP A 46 -22.61 -1.19 -2.55
CA ASP A 46 -23.82 -1.33 -1.74
C ASP A 46 -24.17 -2.80 -1.48
N GLY A 47 -24.43 -3.12 -0.22
CA GLY A 47 -24.81 -4.47 0.20
C GLY A 47 -23.66 -5.47 0.26
N VAL A 48 -22.42 -5.03 0.08
CA VAL A 48 -21.22 -5.85 0.14
C VAL A 48 -20.44 -5.55 1.42
N GLY A 49 -19.94 -6.59 2.07
CA GLY A 49 -18.95 -6.50 3.14
C GLY A 49 -17.56 -6.91 2.65
N VAL A 50 -16.52 -6.28 3.16
CA VAL A 50 -15.13 -6.61 2.87
C VAL A 50 -14.38 -6.97 4.15
N VAL A 51 -13.49 -7.95 4.06
CA VAL A 51 -12.65 -8.39 5.16
C VAL A 51 -11.30 -8.89 4.62
N ILE A 52 -10.25 -8.64 5.38
CA ILE A 52 -8.93 -9.24 5.14
C ILE A 52 -8.78 -10.43 6.08
N GLY A 53 -8.45 -11.59 5.54
CA GLY A 53 -8.24 -12.81 6.32
C GLY A 53 -6.79 -13.22 6.41
N ASP A 54 -6.50 -14.02 7.42
CA ASP A 54 -5.21 -14.68 7.59
C ASP A 54 -5.20 -16.02 6.88
N LEU A 55 -4.08 -16.36 6.26
CA LEU A 55 -3.93 -17.58 5.48
C LEU A 55 -3.23 -18.65 6.32
N GLU A 56 -3.85 -19.83 6.42
CA GLU A 56 -3.34 -20.98 7.13
C GLU A 56 -3.32 -22.23 6.25
N ARG A 57 -2.43 -23.13 6.55
CA ARG A 57 -2.38 -24.47 5.96
C ARG A 57 -2.08 -25.48 7.05
N ASN A 58 -2.94 -26.49 7.18
CA ASN A 58 -2.85 -27.50 8.22
C ASN A 58 -2.82 -26.93 9.65
N GLY A 59 -3.51 -25.83 9.89
CA GLY A 59 -3.55 -25.13 11.18
C GLY A 59 -2.34 -24.26 11.50
N GLU A 60 -1.43 -24.07 10.54
CA GLU A 60 -0.26 -23.20 10.69
C GLU A 60 -0.31 -22.03 9.70
N PRO A 61 0.12 -20.82 10.10
CA PRO A 61 0.19 -19.66 9.21
C PRO A 61 1.02 -19.94 7.96
N VAL A 62 0.52 -19.54 6.80
CA VAL A 62 1.28 -19.64 5.54
C VAL A 62 2.46 -18.67 5.58
N PRO A 63 3.72 -19.15 5.55
CA PRO A 63 4.89 -18.29 5.73
C PRO A 63 5.13 -17.33 4.56
N LEU A 64 4.56 -17.61 3.38
CA LEU A 64 4.66 -16.78 2.18
C LEU A 64 3.62 -15.65 2.18
N ALA A 65 2.60 -15.71 3.03
CA ALA A 65 1.56 -14.70 3.08
C ALA A 65 2.13 -13.37 3.61
N PRO A 66 1.93 -12.25 2.89
CA PRO A 66 2.47 -10.93 3.29
C PRO A 66 2.09 -10.53 4.72
N ARG A 67 0.85 -10.81 5.14
CA ARG A 67 0.42 -10.55 6.53
C ARG A 67 1.18 -11.37 7.56
N THR A 68 1.50 -12.63 7.26
CA THR A 68 2.32 -13.48 8.14
C THR A 68 3.74 -12.92 8.27
N VAL A 69 4.33 -12.50 7.16
CA VAL A 69 5.66 -11.87 7.15
C VAL A 69 5.67 -10.59 8.00
N LEU A 70 4.70 -9.70 7.79
CA LEU A 70 4.59 -8.47 8.57
C LEU A 70 4.35 -8.75 10.06
N ARG A 71 3.44 -9.68 10.40
CA ARG A 71 3.19 -10.06 11.80
C ARG A 71 4.45 -10.55 12.50
N ASN A 72 5.27 -11.36 11.82
CA ASN A 72 6.54 -11.83 12.37
C ASN A 72 7.53 -10.68 12.59
N ALA A 73 7.56 -9.68 11.69
CA ALA A 73 8.38 -8.49 11.86
C ALA A 73 7.90 -7.62 13.04
N VAL A 74 6.59 -7.44 13.17
CA VAL A 74 5.98 -6.73 14.32
C VAL A 74 6.32 -7.44 15.63
N ALA A 75 6.12 -8.76 15.70
CA ALA A 75 6.45 -9.56 16.90
C ALA A 75 7.93 -9.47 17.28
N ALA A 76 8.83 -9.36 16.30
CA ALA A 76 10.25 -9.15 16.57
C ALA A 76 10.51 -7.79 17.25
N TRP A 77 9.83 -6.72 16.83
CA TRP A 77 9.91 -5.43 17.49
C TRP A 77 9.31 -5.45 18.90
N GLU A 78 8.13 -6.06 19.05
CA GLU A 78 7.47 -6.21 20.35
C GLU A 78 8.32 -6.98 21.36
N SER A 79 9.05 -8.00 20.90
CA SER A 79 9.99 -8.75 21.76
C SER A 79 11.16 -7.90 22.29
N MET A 80 11.41 -6.76 21.66
CA MET A 80 12.40 -5.77 22.09
C MET A 80 11.79 -4.58 22.90
N GLY A 81 10.48 -4.62 23.18
CA GLY A 81 9.77 -3.59 23.91
C GLY A 81 9.32 -2.39 23.05
N PHE A 82 9.16 -2.59 21.73
CA PHE A 82 8.75 -1.52 20.82
C PHE A 82 7.58 -1.94 19.94
N LYS A 83 6.67 -1.00 19.68
CA LYS A 83 5.58 -1.16 18.71
C LYS A 83 5.87 -0.33 17.47
N PRO A 84 5.94 -0.94 16.27
CA PRO A 84 6.13 -0.18 15.05
C PRO A 84 4.85 0.57 14.67
N LYS A 85 4.98 1.88 14.48
CA LYS A 85 3.97 2.78 13.92
C LYS A 85 4.38 3.15 12.51
N VAL A 86 3.43 3.06 11.58
CA VAL A 86 3.69 3.27 10.16
C VAL A 86 2.68 4.26 9.59
N GLY A 87 3.18 5.24 8.81
CA GLY A 87 2.39 6.10 7.94
C GLY A 87 2.77 5.83 6.49
N ILE A 88 1.81 5.84 5.59
CA ILE A 88 2.03 5.54 4.17
C ILE A 88 1.49 6.67 3.31
N GLU A 89 2.34 7.13 2.40
CA GLU A 89 2.01 8.07 1.34
C GLU A 89 2.01 7.32 0.00
N LEU A 90 0.94 7.48 -0.74
CA LEU A 90 0.70 6.78 -2.00
C LEU A 90 0.63 7.79 -3.13
N GLU A 91 1.54 7.73 -4.08
CA GLU A 91 1.41 8.47 -5.32
C GLU A 91 0.76 7.61 -6.41
N ALA A 92 -0.11 8.22 -7.20
CA ALA A 92 -0.82 7.56 -8.28
C ALA A 92 -1.09 8.53 -9.44
N TYR A 93 -1.09 7.99 -10.65
CA TYR A 93 -1.63 8.69 -11.81
C TYR A 93 -3.09 8.32 -12.04
N LEU A 94 -3.93 9.33 -12.11
CA LEU A 94 -5.27 9.22 -12.68
C LEU A 94 -5.16 9.42 -14.19
N MET A 95 -5.76 8.53 -14.96
CA MET A 95 -5.73 8.54 -16.41
C MET A 95 -7.14 8.50 -16.97
N GLU A 96 -7.32 9.08 -18.15
CA GLU A 96 -8.58 9.07 -18.88
C GLU A 96 -8.38 8.59 -20.33
N PRO A 97 -9.41 8.04 -20.98
CA PRO A 97 -9.30 7.63 -22.37
C PRO A 97 -9.25 8.83 -23.32
N ASP A 98 -8.38 8.78 -24.33
CA ASP A 98 -8.41 9.69 -25.47
C ASP A 98 -9.54 9.31 -26.46
N ALA A 99 -9.68 10.08 -27.53
CA ALA A 99 -10.69 9.83 -28.56
C ALA A 99 -10.57 8.45 -29.27
N ASN A 100 -9.42 7.78 -29.13
CA ASN A 100 -9.15 6.45 -29.68
C ASN A 100 -9.21 5.35 -28.60
N GLY A 101 -9.61 5.69 -27.39
CA GLY A 101 -9.68 4.77 -26.25
C GLY A 101 -8.33 4.42 -25.62
N ARG A 102 -7.25 5.17 -25.90
CA ARG A 102 -5.95 4.97 -25.26
C ARG A 102 -5.86 5.82 -24.00
N TRP A 103 -5.23 5.30 -22.97
CA TRP A 103 -5.03 6.00 -21.72
C TRP A 103 -4.05 7.17 -21.88
N ARG A 104 -4.43 8.35 -21.40
CA ARG A 104 -3.61 9.56 -21.28
C ARG A 104 -3.72 10.11 -19.86
N PRO A 105 -2.78 10.98 -19.41
CA PRO A 105 -2.95 11.67 -18.14
C PRO A 105 -4.29 12.37 -18.03
N TYR A 106 -4.86 12.37 -16.85
CA TYR A 106 -6.11 13.07 -16.54
C TYR A 106 -5.98 14.57 -16.86
N ASP A 107 -6.93 15.09 -17.63
CA ASP A 107 -6.88 16.47 -18.12
C ASP A 107 -7.28 17.46 -17.01
N ALA A 108 -6.29 17.93 -16.30
CA ALA A 108 -6.40 18.91 -15.22
C ALA A 108 -5.39 20.05 -15.41
N PRO A 109 -5.59 20.94 -16.38
CA PRO A 109 -4.60 21.97 -16.74
C PRO A 109 -4.38 23.02 -15.65
N GLY A 110 -5.23 23.06 -14.62
CA GLY A 110 -5.06 23.90 -13.43
C GLY A 110 -4.36 23.21 -12.28
N SER A 111 -3.94 21.96 -12.46
CA SER A 111 -3.23 21.17 -11.44
C SER A 111 -1.81 21.73 -11.23
N PHE A 112 -1.36 21.67 -9.99
CA PHE A 112 0.00 21.99 -9.57
C PHE A 112 0.30 21.23 -8.28
N VAL A 113 1.56 21.09 -7.96
CA VAL A 113 2.02 20.40 -6.74
C VAL A 113 1.37 21.00 -5.48
N TYR A 114 0.87 20.13 -4.61
CA TYR A 114 0.05 20.50 -3.43
C TYR A 114 -1.29 21.16 -3.75
N GLY A 115 -1.70 21.16 -5.02
CA GLY A 115 -2.99 21.69 -5.44
C GLY A 115 -4.15 20.83 -4.97
N THR A 116 -5.28 21.48 -4.64
CA THR A 116 -6.52 20.83 -4.24
C THR A 116 -7.73 21.44 -4.96
N GLY A 117 -8.89 20.80 -4.82
CA GLY A 117 -10.16 21.30 -5.31
C GLY A 117 -10.34 21.16 -6.83
N VAL A 118 -11.34 21.86 -7.35
CA VAL A 118 -11.85 21.69 -8.72
C VAL A 118 -10.83 21.96 -9.84
N ARG A 119 -9.77 22.72 -9.57
CA ARG A 119 -8.72 22.97 -10.57
C ARG A 119 -7.79 21.78 -10.73
N THR A 120 -7.59 21.03 -9.66
CA THR A 120 -6.75 19.84 -9.63
C THR A 120 -7.56 18.59 -10.01
N ASP A 121 -8.84 18.55 -9.62
CA ASP A 121 -9.78 17.46 -9.95
C ASP A 121 -11.07 18.02 -10.61
N PRO A 122 -11.00 18.48 -11.86
CA PRO A 122 -12.14 19.13 -12.51
C PRO A 122 -13.35 18.23 -12.75
N LYS A 123 -13.19 16.90 -12.70
CA LYS A 123 -14.29 15.94 -12.90
C LYS A 123 -14.76 15.29 -11.60
N GLY A 124 -14.15 15.63 -10.45
CA GLY A 124 -14.52 15.12 -9.14
C GLY A 124 -14.28 13.61 -8.95
N ILE A 125 -13.25 13.07 -9.60
CA ILE A 125 -12.92 11.63 -9.50
C ILE A 125 -12.23 11.37 -8.17
N VAL A 126 -11.23 12.18 -7.86
CA VAL A 126 -10.44 12.08 -6.61
C VAL A 126 -11.30 12.51 -5.42
N GLN A 127 -12.14 13.54 -5.59
CA GLN A 127 -13.11 13.93 -4.58
C GLN A 127 -14.07 12.79 -4.23
N ALA A 128 -14.54 12.02 -5.21
CA ALA A 128 -15.42 10.89 -4.94
C ALA A 128 -14.70 9.73 -4.22
N ILE A 129 -13.40 9.57 -4.44
CA ILE A 129 -12.56 8.62 -3.68
C ILE A 129 -12.47 9.08 -2.23
N ASP A 130 -12.17 10.35 -1.98
CA ASP A 130 -12.05 10.96 -0.66
C ASP A 130 -13.37 10.86 0.14
N GLU A 131 -14.48 11.29 -0.46
CA GLU A 131 -15.83 11.19 0.14
C GLU A 131 -16.22 9.74 0.49
N THR A 132 -15.82 8.78 -0.35
CA THR A 132 -16.08 7.36 -0.08
C THR A 132 -15.16 6.83 1.01
N ALA A 133 -13.91 7.26 1.04
CA ALA A 133 -12.96 6.92 2.08
C ALA A 133 -13.46 7.39 3.47
N ASP A 134 -13.88 8.66 3.56
CA ASP A 134 -14.46 9.22 4.79
C ASP A 134 -15.70 8.43 5.25
N ARG A 135 -16.63 8.18 4.34
CA ARG A 135 -17.85 7.39 4.62
C ARG A 135 -17.56 5.97 5.14
N LEU A 136 -16.48 5.36 4.68
CA LEU A 136 -16.07 4.01 5.07
C LEU A 136 -15.10 3.98 6.25
N GLY A 137 -14.72 5.15 6.78
CA GLY A 137 -13.85 5.28 7.93
C GLY A 137 -12.38 4.98 7.63
N PHE A 138 -11.94 5.17 6.39
CA PHE A 138 -10.51 5.27 6.10
C PHE A 138 -9.98 6.59 6.64
N ARG A 139 -8.85 6.54 7.31
CA ARG A 139 -8.24 7.72 7.90
C ARG A 139 -7.28 8.36 6.89
N VAL A 140 -7.86 9.14 5.99
CA VAL A 140 -7.11 9.93 5.01
C VAL A 140 -6.67 11.23 5.67
N GLU A 141 -5.36 11.48 5.70
CA GLU A 141 -4.78 12.72 6.22
C GLU A 141 -4.84 13.82 5.17
N SER A 142 -4.48 13.50 3.92
CA SER A 142 -4.52 14.44 2.81
C SER A 142 -4.62 13.76 1.45
N ILE A 143 -5.26 14.46 0.50
CA ILE A 143 -5.17 14.16 -0.93
C ILE A 143 -4.89 15.47 -1.67
N ASN A 144 -3.82 15.49 -2.45
CA ASN A 144 -3.42 16.67 -3.21
C ASN A 144 -2.81 16.29 -4.57
N GLY A 145 -2.72 17.29 -5.46
CA GLY A 145 -1.98 17.15 -6.71
C GLY A 145 -0.49 16.99 -6.46
N GLU A 146 0.13 16.12 -7.22
CA GLU A 146 1.56 15.89 -7.23
C GLU A 146 2.25 16.64 -8.40
N PHE A 147 3.50 16.26 -8.72
CA PHE A 147 4.38 17.01 -9.60
C PHE A 147 3.82 17.14 -11.03
N ASP A 148 3.29 16.08 -11.58
CA ASP A 148 2.80 16.04 -12.95
C ASP A 148 1.26 16.15 -13.05
N MET A 149 0.77 16.59 -14.20
CA MET A 149 -0.66 16.63 -14.47
C MET A 149 -1.30 15.25 -14.37
N GLY A 150 -2.34 15.13 -13.56
CA GLY A 150 -3.03 13.88 -13.29
C GLY A 150 -2.33 12.99 -12.26
N GLN A 151 -1.23 13.44 -11.66
CA GLN A 151 -0.61 12.78 -10.53
C GLN A 151 -1.16 13.32 -9.21
N PHE A 152 -1.45 12.42 -8.28
CA PHE A 152 -1.99 12.71 -6.96
C PHE A 152 -1.20 11.97 -5.90
N GLU A 153 -1.03 12.60 -4.75
CA GLU A 153 -0.57 11.98 -3.53
C GLU A 153 -1.72 11.81 -2.55
N MET A 154 -1.79 10.65 -1.92
CA MET A 154 -2.80 10.24 -0.96
C MET A 154 -2.10 9.74 0.29
N THR A 155 -2.19 10.51 1.38
CA THR A 155 -1.57 10.18 2.67
C THR A 155 -2.62 9.62 3.61
N LEU A 156 -2.35 8.47 4.21
CA LEU A 156 -3.15 7.89 5.26
C LEU A 156 -2.51 8.19 6.63
N GLU A 157 -3.34 8.43 7.64
CA GLU A 157 -2.86 8.62 9.01
C GLU A 157 -2.03 7.43 9.46
N PHE A 158 -1.00 7.69 10.25
CA PHE A 158 -0.16 6.63 10.82
C PHE A 158 -0.91 5.80 11.85
N ASP A 159 -0.59 4.52 11.95
CA ASP A 159 -1.14 3.59 12.93
C ASP A 159 -0.19 2.41 13.19
N ASP A 160 -0.66 1.44 13.95
CA ASP A 160 0.00 0.14 14.09
C ASP A 160 0.26 -0.48 12.70
N ALA A 161 1.45 -1.04 12.52
CA ALA A 161 1.91 -1.47 11.19
C ALA A 161 0.98 -2.45 10.49
N MET A 162 0.34 -3.37 11.23
CA MET A 162 -0.64 -4.31 10.64
C MET A 162 -1.88 -3.58 10.16
N GLN A 163 -2.42 -2.67 10.96
CA GLN A 163 -3.62 -1.92 10.60
C GLN A 163 -3.37 -0.99 9.41
N CYS A 164 -2.24 -0.27 9.42
CA CYS A 164 -1.86 0.59 8.31
C CYS A 164 -1.73 -0.19 7.00
N ALA A 165 -1.10 -1.37 7.02
CA ALA A 165 -0.96 -2.21 5.84
C ALA A 165 -2.32 -2.69 5.30
N ASP A 166 -3.24 -3.08 6.17
CA ASP A 166 -4.59 -3.50 5.80
C ASP A 166 -5.41 -2.34 5.21
N GLU A 167 -5.34 -1.17 5.83
CA GLU A 167 -6.02 0.03 5.35
C GLU A 167 -5.52 0.45 3.98
N VAL A 168 -4.21 0.49 3.77
CA VAL A 168 -3.61 0.82 2.47
C VAL A 168 -4.04 -0.15 1.39
N PHE A 169 -4.06 -1.45 1.67
CA PHE A 169 -4.49 -2.46 0.70
C PHE A 169 -5.95 -2.23 0.27
N LEU A 170 -6.85 -2.03 1.23
CA LEU A 170 -8.27 -1.80 0.95
C LEU A 170 -8.50 -0.44 0.28
N PHE A 171 -7.83 0.60 0.75
CA PHE A 171 -7.92 1.95 0.16
C PHE A 171 -7.49 1.95 -1.31
N LYS A 172 -6.34 1.34 -1.65
CA LYS A 172 -5.88 1.22 -3.04
C LYS A 172 -6.90 0.49 -3.91
N THR A 173 -7.45 -0.61 -3.41
CA THR A 173 -8.46 -1.40 -4.14
C THR A 173 -9.71 -0.55 -4.40
N MET A 174 -10.25 0.09 -3.36
CA MET A 174 -11.39 0.99 -3.46
C MET A 174 -11.13 2.12 -4.47
N ALA A 175 -10.02 2.81 -4.35
CA ALA A 175 -9.69 3.96 -5.18
C ALA A 175 -9.59 3.58 -6.68
N MET A 176 -8.95 2.45 -6.99
CA MET A 176 -8.86 1.94 -8.36
C MET A 176 -10.23 1.57 -8.92
N GLU A 177 -11.08 0.91 -8.13
CA GLU A 177 -12.41 0.49 -8.56
C GLU A 177 -13.35 1.68 -8.76
N LEU A 178 -13.34 2.66 -7.86
CA LEU A 178 -14.12 3.89 -8.00
C LEU A 178 -13.71 4.70 -9.23
N ALA A 179 -12.42 4.82 -9.51
CA ALA A 179 -11.94 5.45 -10.74
C ALA A 179 -12.44 4.69 -11.98
N SER A 180 -12.37 3.36 -11.95
CA SER A 180 -12.84 2.49 -13.04
C SER A 180 -14.35 2.63 -13.28
N GLN A 181 -15.18 2.67 -12.23
CA GLN A 181 -16.62 2.90 -12.31
C GLN A 181 -16.96 4.25 -12.98
N LYS A 182 -16.08 5.23 -12.87
CA LYS A 182 -16.20 6.55 -13.50
C LYS A 182 -15.52 6.64 -14.89
N GLY A 183 -15.09 5.50 -15.46
CA GLY A 183 -14.45 5.44 -16.78
C GLY A 183 -13.00 5.96 -16.80
N HIS A 184 -12.33 5.98 -15.67
CA HIS A 184 -10.94 6.39 -15.49
C HIS A 184 -10.08 5.21 -15.04
N LEU A 185 -8.76 5.34 -15.15
CA LEU A 185 -7.79 4.39 -14.62
C LEU A 185 -6.94 5.10 -13.58
N LEU A 186 -7.00 4.66 -12.33
CA LEU A 186 -6.05 5.04 -11.30
C LEU A 186 -4.95 3.97 -11.24
N THR A 187 -3.68 4.39 -11.32
CA THR A 187 -2.55 3.47 -11.33
C THR A 187 -1.46 3.87 -10.35
N PHE A 188 -1.04 2.92 -9.53
CA PHE A 188 0.09 3.00 -8.61
C PHE A 188 1.37 2.39 -9.20
N LEU A 189 1.42 2.18 -10.51
CA LEU A 189 2.66 1.73 -11.16
C LEU A 189 3.78 2.76 -10.92
N PRO A 190 5.00 2.33 -10.62
CA PRO A 190 6.11 3.23 -10.32
C PRO A 190 6.39 4.26 -11.42
N ARG A 191 6.26 3.89 -12.69
CA ARG A 191 6.43 4.82 -13.82
C ARG A 191 5.50 4.46 -14.98
N PRO A 192 4.22 4.86 -14.91
CA PRO A 192 3.24 4.52 -15.94
C PRO A 192 3.44 5.31 -17.24
N ILE A 193 4.00 6.52 -17.16
CA ILE A 193 4.17 7.43 -18.30
C ILE A 193 5.67 7.72 -18.47
N PRO A 194 6.27 7.40 -19.64
CA PRO A 194 7.73 7.48 -19.82
C PRO A 194 8.36 8.86 -19.57
N ASP A 195 7.67 9.93 -19.98
CA ASP A 195 8.19 11.30 -19.95
C ASP A 195 7.78 12.09 -18.68
N TYR A 196 7.05 11.44 -17.76
CA TYR A 196 6.58 12.04 -16.52
C TYR A 196 7.36 11.50 -15.32
N GLY A 197 7.19 12.10 -14.16
CA GLY A 197 7.72 11.61 -12.89
C GLY A 197 7.24 10.19 -12.55
N GLY A 198 7.94 9.53 -11.67
CA GLY A 198 7.50 8.25 -11.10
C GLY A 198 6.53 8.45 -9.95
N ASN A 199 5.79 7.41 -9.60
CA ASN A 199 5.03 7.35 -8.37
C ASN A 199 5.89 6.82 -7.22
N GLY A 200 5.94 7.56 -6.12
CA GLY A 200 6.48 7.10 -4.85
C GLY A 200 5.49 6.23 -4.08
N LEU A 201 6.04 5.44 -3.20
CA LEU A 201 5.33 4.82 -2.09
C LEU A 201 6.22 5.02 -0.87
N HIS A 202 5.91 6.02 -0.06
CA HIS A 202 6.71 6.34 1.11
C HIS A 202 6.18 5.58 2.32
N VAL A 203 7.08 4.95 3.04
CA VAL A 203 6.77 4.23 4.29
C VAL A 203 7.50 4.95 5.42
N ASN A 204 6.76 5.74 6.18
CA ASN A 204 7.26 6.45 7.34
C ASN A 204 7.16 5.52 8.57
N LEU A 205 8.27 5.29 9.25
CA LEU A 205 8.35 4.38 10.39
C LEU A 205 8.74 5.13 11.65
N SER A 206 7.99 4.94 12.71
CA SER A 206 8.39 5.26 14.07
C SER A 206 8.19 4.06 15.01
N LEU A 207 8.74 4.15 16.21
CA LEU A 207 8.65 3.11 17.23
C LEU A 207 8.09 3.73 18.51
N GLU A 208 7.03 3.13 19.04
CA GLU A 208 6.44 3.47 20.32
C GLU A 208 7.04 2.55 21.40
N ASP A 209 7.44 3.10 22.54
CA ASP A 209 7.88 2.35 23.71
C ASP A 209 6.69 1.87 24.56
N ASP A 210 6.94 1.06 25.60
CA ASP A 210 5.93 0.55 26.52
C ASP A 210 5.16 1.65 27.28
N SER A 211 5.66 2.88 27.27
CA SER A 211 5.03 4.05 27.90
C SER A 211 4.23 4.89 26.91
N GLY A 212 4.18 4.51 25.64
CA GLY A 212 3.48 5.23 24.58
C GLY A 212 4.27 6.42 24.01
N ASN A 213 5.58 6.52 24.28
CA ASN A 213 6.40 7.59 23.74
C ASN A 213 7.09 7.16 22.44
N ASN A 214 7.39 8.15 21.59
CA ASN A 214 8.20 7.92 20.40
C ASN A 214 9.66 7.63 20.78
N ALA A 215 10.06 6.38 20.72
CA ALA A 215 11.40 5.92 21.08
C ALA A 215 12.50 6.38 20.10
N MET A 216 12.12 6.90 18.93
CA MET A 216 13.05 7.45 17.94
C MET A 216 13.41 8.92 18.21
N LEU A 217 12.67 9.61 19.09
CA LEU A 217 12.87 11.00 19.44
C LEU A 217 13.79 11.14 20.67
N ASP A 218 14.80 12.03 20.59
CA ASP A 218 15.62 12.47 21.73
C ASP A 218 15.92 13.97 21.59
N LEU A 219 15.15 14.79 22.29
CA LEU A 219 15.28 16.25 22.26
C LEU A 219 16.59 16.77 22.91
N SER A 220 17.36 15.92 23.57
CA SER A 220 18.66 16.27 24.11
C SER A 220 19.80 16.24 23.08
N THR A 221 19.55 15.62 21.91
CA THR A 221 20.52 15.57 20.82
C THR A 221 20.30 16.72 19.83
N PRO A 222 21.37 17.21 19.16
CA PRO A 222 21.24 18.33 18.21
C PRO A 222 20.34 18.07 17.01
N ASP A 223 20.19 16.79 16.61
CA ASP A 223 19.40 16.33 15.48
C ASP A 223 18.02 15.78 15.90
N GLY A 224 17.70 15.77 17.19
CA GLY A 224 16.46 15.23 17.72
C GLY A 224 16.34 13.71 17.63
N LEU A 225 17.35 13.00 17.16
CA LEU A 225 17.32 11.56 16.93
C LEU A 225 17.90 10.78 18.11
N SER A 226 17.17 9.79 18.59
CA SER A 226 17.69 8.83 19.56
C SER A 226 18.76 7.91 18.94
N ALA A 227 19.52 7.22 19.79
CA ALA A 227 20.45 6.19 19.33
C ALA A 227 19.72 5.07 18.56
N LEU A 228 18.50 4.71 18.98
CA LEU A 228 17.66 3.73 18.28
C LEU A 228 17.32 4.18 16.85
N ALA A 229 16.91 5.45 16.67
CA ALA A 229 16.63 6.00 15.35
C ALA A 229 17.85 5.91 14.43
N LYS A 230 19.04 6.25 14.94
CA LYS A 230 20.30 6.16 14.19
C LYS A 230 20.66 4.73 13.82
N PHE A 231 20.40 3.75 14.68
CA PHE A 231 20.58 2.34 14.34
C PHE A 231 19.57 1.87 13.27
N CYS A 232 18.32 2.31 13.34
CA CYS A 232 17.31 2.00 12.32
C CYS A 232 17.72 2.57 10.94
N ILE A 233 18.15 3.82 10.88
CA ILE A 233 18.64 4.48 9.65
C ILE A 233 19.85 3.71 9.10
N ALA A 234 20.83 3.40 9.95
CA ALA A 234 22.02 2.65 9.53
C ALA A 234 21.67 1.27 9.00
N GLY A 235 20.72 0.57 9.65
CA GLY A 235 20.22 -0.73 9.22
C GLY A 235 19.53 -0.64 7.86
N GLN A 236 18.66 0.32 7.64
CA GLN A 236 18.01 0.54 6.35
C GLN A 236 19.03 0.82 5.25
N LEU A 237 19.99 1.71 5.47
CA LEU A 237 21.04 2.02 4.50
C LEU A 237 21.89 0.79 4.16
N HIS A 238 22.24 0.00 5.17
CA HIS A 238 23.03 -1.23 4.99
C HIS A 238 22.28 -2.28 4.17
N HIS A 239 20.98 -2.46 4.42
CA HIS A 239 20.17 -3.49 3.79
C HIS A 239 19.44 -3.03 2.51
N MET A 240 19.49 -1.74 2.17
CA MET A 240 18.77 -1.17 1.02
C MET A 240 19.00 -1.91 -0.30
N PRO A 241 20.22 -2.36 -0.66
CA PRO A 241 20.41 -3.15 -1.89
C PRO A 241 19.61 -4.45 -1.91
N ALA A 242 19.50 -5.13 -0.77
CA ALA A 242 18.68 -6.35 -0.65
C ALA A 242 17.18 -6.03 -0.58
N MET A 243 16.82 -4.94 0.08
CA MET A 243 15.43 -4.47 0.17
C MET A 243 14.85 -4.07 -1.20
N ALA A 244 15.68 -3.65 -2.15
CA ALA A 244 15.22 -3.28 -3.49
C ALA A 244 14.42 -4.40 -4.19
N VAL A 245 14.70 -5.67 -3.91
CA VAL A 245 13.95 -6.82 -4.43
C VAL A 245 12.49 -6.82 -3.94
N LEU A 246 12.24 -6.31 -2.75
CA LEU A 246 10.90 -6.22 -2.15
C LEU A 246 10.24 -4.87 -2.43
N CYS A 247 10.99 -3.77 -2.31
CA CYS A 247 10.46 -2.42 -2.45
C CYS A 247 10.27 -1.99 -3.92
N ALA A 248 11.04 -2.57 -4.85
CA ALA A 248 11.00 -2.27 -6.27
C ALA A 248 10.97 -3.57 -7.11
N PRO A 249 9.92 -4.41 -6.96
CA PRO A 249 9.93 -5.80 -7.46
C PRO A 249 9.69 -5.92 -8.97
N THR A 250 9.32 -4.85 -9.66
CA THR A 250 8.95 -4.91 -11.08
C THR A 250 9.96 -4.21 -11.99
N ALA A 251 10.04 -4.62 -13.25
CA ALA A 251 10.85 -3.93 -14.25
C ALA A 251 10.42 -2.45 -14.42
N ASN A 252 9.14 -2.13 -14.15
CA ASN A 252 8.63 -0.77 -14.20
C ASN A 252 9.28 0.12 -13.14
N SER A 253 9.66 -0.41 -11.98
CA SER A 253 10.34 0.30 -10.90
C SER A 253 11.72 0.87 -11.31
N TYR A 254 12.32 0.34 -12.37
CA TYR A 254 13.66 0.73 -12.84
C TYR A 254 13.64 1.54 -14.14
N LYS A 255 12.47 1.93 -14.64
CA LYS A 255 12.37 2.82 -15.80
C LYS A 255 12.83 4.23 -15.42
N ARG A 256 13.62 4.84 -16.30
CA ARG A 256 14.13 6.21 -16.21
C ARG A 256 13.46 7.10 -17.24
#